data_6edeef1facfe94f12bef83b80b11a0da
#
_entry.id   6edeef1facfe94f12bef83b80b11a0da
#
_cell.length_a   1.000
_cell.length_b   1.000
_cell.length_c   1.000
_cell.angle_alpha   90.00
_cell.angle_beta   90.00
_cell.angle_gamma   90.00
#
_symmetry.space_group_name_H-M   'P 1'
#
loop_
_entity.id
_entity.type
_entity.pdbx_description
1 polymer ?
#
loop_
_entity_poly.entity_id
_entity_poly.type
_entity_poly.pdbx_seq_one_letter_code
_entity_poly.pdbx_strand_id
1 'polypeptide(L)'
;MKSTLLNMTAVLFGITLVASAGVGFVNMITVEPIAAAKEAATLAALNEVLPAFDATTELTIDDMPITVYTATAGGSVSGYAVQSMTKQGFGGVVRLMVGFTPEGEVVNVNVLEQTETPGLGTKMADEGNVLLASVKGRKLESKKRVDGKLAVTKDGGDVDALTAATISSRAYVDAINRAWMAYRSVASREAPSDVASGASQTASAGDAAAVGEASAQAAPEGKEESGTVGTNESQIQEGGHNE
;
A
#
# COMPACT_ATOMS: atom_id res chain seq x y z
N MET A 1 -4.44 -29.79 -47.80
CA MET A 1 -4.74 -28.65 -46.90
C MET A 1 -4.50 -28.93 -45.39
N LYS A 2 -4.76 -30.14 -44.89
CA LYS A 2 -4.56 -30.48 -43.45
C LYS A 2 -3.11 -30.40 -42.96
N SER A 3 -2.14 -30.76 -43.80
CA SER A 3 -0.71 -30.70 -43.47
C SER A 3 -0.17 -29.26 -43.25
N THR A 4 -0.71 -28.29 -43.98
CA THR A 4 -0.29 -26.89 -43.89
C THR A 4 -0.75 -26.23 -42.58
N LEU A 5 -1.98 -26.51 -42.14
CA LEU A 5 -2.52 -26.02 -40.87
C LEU A 5 -1.72 -26.62 -39.69
N LEU A 6 -1.43 -27.92 -39.74
CA LEU A 6 -0.68 -28.59 -38.67
C LEU A 6 0.75 -28.03 -38.58
N ASN A 7 1.42 -27.80 -39.72
CA ASN A 7 2.74 -27.18 -39.74
C ASN A 7 2.72 -25.72 -39.22
N MET A 8 1.72 -24.94 -39.60
CA MET A 8 1.58 -23.57 -39.08
C MET A 8 1.37 -23.56 -37.56
N THR A 9 0.52 -24.44 -37.06
CA THR A 9 0.29 -24.58 -35.60
C THR A 9 1.55 -25.02 -34.89
N ALA A 10 2.30 -25.99 -35.42
CA ALA A 10 3.53 -26.48 -34.82
C ALA A 10 4.63 -25.38 -34.78
N VAL A 11 4.77 -24.60 -35.86
CA VAL A 11 5.72 -23.48 -35.90
C VAL A 11 5.32 -22.38 -34.88
N LEU A 12 4.04 -22.01 -34.85
CA LEU A 12 3.55 -21.03 -33.90
C LEU A 12 3.76 -21.50 -32.44
N PHE A 13 3.44 -22.76 -32.16
CA PHE A 13 3.68 -23.37 -30.86
C PHE A 13 5.16 -23.35 -30.49
N GLY A 14 6.05 -23.69 -31.42
CA GLY A 14 7.50 -23.64 -31.19
C GLY A 14 7.99 -22.24 -30.86
N ILE A 15 7.55 -21.22 -31.60
CA ILE A 15 7.92 -19.81 -31.37
C ILE A 15 7.41 -19.34 -30.00
N THR A 16 6.15 -19.61 -29.67
CA THR A 16 5.56 -19.18 -28.38
C THR A 16 6.21 -19.90 -27.21
N LEU A 17 6.56 -21.17 -27.35
CA LEU A 17 7.27 -21.93 -26.33
C LEU A 17 8.64 -21.35 -26.03
N VAL A 18 9.45 -21.07 -27.08
CA VAL A 18 10.77 -20.46 -26.94
C VAL A 18 10.67 -19.05 -26.32
N ALA A 19 9.72 -18.23 -26.79
CA ALA A 19 9.51 -16.89 -26.27
C ALA A 19 9.09 -16.94 -24.79
N SER A 20 8.14 -17.79 -24.43
CA SER A 20 7.68 -17.95 -23.04
C SER A 20 8.79 -18.47 -22.12
N ALA A 21 9.59 -19.43 -22.59
CA ALA A 21 10.73 -19.94 -21.84
C ALA A 21 11.78 -18.84 -21.60
N GLY A 22 12.05 -18.01 -22.62
CA GLY A 22 12.96 -16.87 -22.50
C GLY A 22 12.48 -15.83 -21.49
N VAL A 23 11.22 -15.43 -21.55
CA VAL A 23 10.64 -14.49 -20.58
C VAL A 23 10.62 -15.08 -19.16
N GLY A 24 10.22 -16.36 -19.01
CA GLY A 24 10.23 -17.05 -17.72
C GLY A 24 11.64 -17.13 -17.11
N PHE A 25 12.65 -17.42 -17.92
CA PHE A 25 14.04 -17.46 -17.48
C PHE A 25 14.53 -16.07 -17.00
N VAL A 26 14.29 -15.03 -17.79
CA VAL A 26 14.65 -13.65 -17.39
C VAL A 26 13.93 -13.27 -16.09
N ASN A 27 12.63 -13.54 -15.99
CA ASN A 27 11.88 -13.27 -14.77
C ASN A 27 12.48 -13.99 -13.55
N MET A 28 12.86 -15.27 -13.70
CA MET A 28 13.42 -16.05 -12.60
C MET A 28 14.73 -15.46 -12.04
N ILE A 29 15.60 -14.94 -12.91
CA ILE A 29 16.88 -14.34 -12.48
C ILE A 29 16.74 -12.88 -12.03
N THR A 30 15.64 -12.19 -12.36
CA THR A 30 15.46 -10.78 -12.03
C THR A 30 14.56 -10.54 -10.81
N VAL A 31 13.73 -11.50 -10.40
CA VAL A 31 12.80 -11.36 -9.26
C VAL A 31 13.55 -11.02 -7.97
N GLU A 32 14.58 -11.78 -7.65
CA GLU A 32 15.36 -11.61 -6.41
C GLU A 32 16.09 -10.26 -6.35
N PRO A 33 16.90 -9.86 -7.35
CA PRO A 33 17.57 -8.56 -7.32
C PRO A 33 16.57 -7.38 -7.35
N ILE A 34 15.42 -7.50 -8.00
CA ILE A 34 14.38 -6.47 -7.96
C ILE A 34 13.76 -6.35 -6.56
N ALA A 35 13.50 -7.48 -5.87
CA ALA A 35 13.01 -7.48 -4.52
C ALA A 35 14.00 -6.81 -3.55
N ALA A 36 15.28 -7.19 -3.62
CA ALA A 36 16.34 -6.58 -2.81
C ALA A 36 16.51 -5.08 -3.08
N ALA A 37 16.43 -4.65 -4.34
CA ALA A 37 16.50 -3.24 -4.71
C ALA A 37 15.29 -2.43 -4.14
N LYS A 38 14.09 -3.01 -4.15
CA LYS A 38 12.90 -2.37 -3.57
C LYS A 38 13.01 -2.24 -2.05
N GLU A 39 13.51 -3.26 -1.38
CA GLU A 39 13.73 -3.23 0.06
C GLU A 39 14.78 -2.17 0.42
N ALA A 40 15.90 -2.12 -0.28
CA ALA A 40 16.93 -1.10 -0.10
C ALA A 40 16.37 0.32 -0.35
N ALA A 41 15.55 0.51 -1.38
CA ALA A 41 14.90 1.79 -1.66
C ALA A 41 13.91 2.19 -0.54
N THR A 42 13.17 1.23 0.01
CA THR A 42 12.27 1.47 1.15
C THR A 42 13.04 1.90 2.39
N LEU A 43 14.13 1.22 2.73
CA LEU A 43 15.00 1.60 3.86
C LEU A 43 15.65 2.97 3.66
N ALA A 44 16.11 3.28 2.46
CA ALA A 44 16.65 4.60 2.15
C ALA A 44 15.59 5.69 2.31
N ALA A 45 14.37 5.45 1.81
CA ALA A 45 13.26 6.38 1.94
C ALA A 45 12.83 6.58 3.42
N LEU A 46 12.83 5.52 4.24
CA LEU A 46 12.56 5.64 5.68
C LEU A 46 13.54 6.60 6.35
N ASN A 47 14.83 6.46 6.06
CA ASN A 47 15.86 7.36 6.61
C ASN A 47 15.73 8.81 6.13
N GLU A 48 15.14 9.02 4.95
CA GLU A 48 14.94 10.37 4.39
C GLU A 48 13.68 11.07 4.94
N VAL A 49 12.62 10.29 5.20
CA VAL A 49 11.32 10.86 5.60
C VAL A 49 11.08 10.86 7.11
N LEU A 50 11.87 10.12 7.89
CA LEU A 50 11.73 10.04 9.34
C LEU A 50 12.80 10.89 10.06
N PRO A 51 12.48 11.40 11.27
CA PRO A 51 13.51 11.82 12.21
C PRO A 51 14.42 10.66 12.61
N ALA A 52 15.48 10.90 13.37
CA ALA A 52 16.32 9.82 13.89
C ALA A 52 15.48 8.77 14.66
N PHE A 53 15.70 7.48 14.36
CA PHE A 53 14.98 6.37 14.97
C PHE A 53 15.94 5.19 15.22
N ASP A 54 15.60 4.37 16.22
CA ASP A 54 16.37 3.17 16.58
C ASP A 54 15.73 1.90 16.00
N ALA A 55 14.39 1.89 15.90
CA ALA A 55 13.64 0.76 15.40
C ALA A 55 12.36 1.22 14.66
N THR A 56 11.87 0.36 13.77
CA THR A 56 10.58 0.56 13.07
C THR A 56 9.71 -0.68 13.23
N THR A 57 8.41 -0.45 13.40
CA THR A 57 7.38 -1.50 13.36
C THR A 57 6.52 -1.28 12.14
N GLU A 58 6.32 -2.34 11.36
CA GLU A 58 5.53 -2.30 10.12
C GLU A 58 4.10 -2.79 10.37
N LEU A 59 3.13 -2.04 9.87
CA LEU A 59 1.72 -2.40 9.86
C LEU A 59 1.16 -2.21 8.45
N THR A 60 0.75 -3.30 7.82
CA THR A 60 0.04 -3.25 6.53
C THR A 60 -1.46 -3.17 6.76
N ILE A 61 -2.16 -2.30 6.05
CA ILE A 61 -3.61 -2.13 6.13
C ILE A 61 -4.23 -2.99 5.02
N ASP A 62 -4.95 -4.06 5.40
CA ASP A 62 -5.44 -5.10 4.50
C ASP A 62 -6.37 -4.61 3.37
N ASP A 63 -7.15 -3.56 3.62
CA ASP A 63 -8.11 -3.02 2.63
C ASP A 63 -7.47 -2.08 1.60
N MET A 64 -6.20 -1.68 1.78
CA MET A 64 -5.49 -0.76 0.89
C MET A 64 -4.01 -1.15 0.78
N PRO A 65 -3.37 -0.97 -0.39
CA PRO A 65 -1.93 -1.20 -0.51
C PRO A 65 -1.14 -0.07 0.18
N ILE A 66 -1.33 0.06 1.49
CA ILE A 66 -0.74 1.08 2.36
C ILE A 66 -0.02 0.36 3.49
N THR A 67 1.25 0.72 3.69
CA THR A 67 2.06 0.24 4.79
C THR A 67 2.45 1.42 5.66
N VAL A 68 2.23 1.28 6.96
CA VAL A 68 2.62 2.28 7.97
C VAL A 68 3.80 1.74 8.77
N TYR A 69 4.84 2.50 8.86
CA TYR A 69 6.02 2.25 9.68
C TYR A 69 5.99 3.19 10.88
N THR A 70 5.86 2.65 12.08
CA THR A 70 6.00 3.42 13.32
C THR A 70 7.47 3.42 13.72
N ALA A 71 8.08 4.58 13.78
CA ALA A 71 9.47 4.76 14.18
C ALA A 71 9.57 5.09 15.68
N THR A 72 10.49 4.43 16.38
CA THR A 72 10.74 4.66 17.80
C THR A 72 12.19 5.07 18.04
N ALA A 73 12.40 5.98 18.98
CA ALA A 73 13.71 6.39 19.46
C ALA A 73 13.66 6.49 21.01
N GLY A 74 14.61 5.84 21.66
CA GLY A 74 14.65 5.81 23.12
C GLY A 74 13.38 5.29 23.82
N GLY A 75 12.65 4.37 23.15
CA GLY A 75 11.41 3.79 23.66
C GLY A 75 10.13 4.64 23.48
N SER A 76 10.23 5.78 22.81
CA SER A 76 9.09 6.65 22.48
C SER A 76 8.92 6.73 20.96
N VAL A 77 7.67 6.93 20.50
CA VAL A 77 7.42 7.14 19.06
C VAL A 77 8.06 8.45 18.61
N SER A 78 8.98 8.37 17.64
CA SER A 78 9.66 9.53 17.03
C SER A 78 8.96 10.02 15.76
N GLY A 79 8.19 9.17 15.08
CA GLY A 79 7.46 9.52 13.87
C GLY A 79 6.82 8.33 13.19
N TYR A 80 6.12 8.61 12.10
CA TYR A 80 5.46 7.62 11.27
C TYR A 80 5.86 7.82 9.81
N ALA A 81 6.21 6.76 9.11
CA ALA A 81 6.34 6.79 7.66
C ALA A 81 5.22 5.97 7.03
N VAL A 82 4.55 6.52 6.05
CA VAL A 82 3.43 5.86 5.39
C VAL A 82 3.74 5.70 3.91
N GLN A 83 3.87 4.46 3.49
CA GLN A 83 3.95 4.11 2.07
C GLN A 83 2.54 4.02 1.51
N SER A 84 2.22 4.88 0.56
CA SER A 84 0.93 4.93 -0.12
C SER A 84 1.09 4.91 -1.63
N MET A 85 0.01 4.57 -2.33
CA MET A 85 0.00 4.60 -3.79
C MET A 85 -1.34 5.09 -4.35
N THR A 86 -1.27 5.62 -5.56
CA THR A 86 -2.44 5.93 -6.37
C THR A 86 -2.23 5.47 -7.81
N LYS A 87 -3.33 5.16 -8.50
CA LYS A 87 -3.35 4.83 -9.94
C LYS A 87 -3.79 6.00 -10.81
N GLN A 88 -3.93 7.19 -10.22
CA GLN A 88 -4.44 8.39 -10.90
C GLN A 88 -3.34 9.23 -11.57
N GLY A 89 -2.12 8.72 -11.66
CA GLY A 89 -1.05 9.36 -12.42
C GLY A 89 -1.36 9.41 -13.92
N PHE A 90 -0.72 10.33 -14.63
CA PHE A 90 -0.83 10.44 -16.08
C PHE A 90 -0.21 9.24 -16.80
N GLY A 91 0.98 8.82 -16.33
CA GLY A 91 1.70 7.65 -16.84
C GLY A 91 1.34 6.34 -16.11
N GLY A 92 0.56 6.38 -15.03
CA GLY A 92 0.16 5.20 -14.29
C GLY A 92 0.28 5.33 -12.77
N VAL A 93 0.92 4.35 -12.13
CA VAL A 93 1.06 4.31 -10.68
C VAL A 93 2.05 5.36 -10.19
N VAL A 94 1.67 6.06 -9.12
CA VAL A 94 2.55 6.90 -8.30
C VAL A 94 2.55 6.34 -6.89
N ARG A 95 3.73 6.00 -6.37
CA ARG A 95 3.95 5.48 -5.02
C ARG A 95 4.85 6.43 -4.25
N LEU A 96 4.39 6.82 -3.08
CA LEU A 96 5.08 7.77 -2.20
C LEU A 96 5.33 7.14 -0.83
N MET A 97 6.37 7.60 -0.17
CA MET A 97 6.56 7.48 1.26
C MET A 97 6.46 8.87 1.90
N VAL A 98 5.56 9.02 2.86
CA VAL A 98 5.30 10.29 3.56
C VAL A 98 5.67 10.12 5.02
N GLY A 99 6.62 10.92 5.51
CA GLY A 99 6.99 10.96 6.92
C GLY A 99 6.14 11.99 7.69
N PHE A 100 5.68 11.58 8.85
CA PHE A 100 4.92 12.42 9.78
C PHE A 100 5.59 12.45 11.15
N THR A 101 5.57 13.58 11.81
CA THR A 101 5.84 13.66 13.26
C THR A 101 4.66 13.05 14.04
N PRO A 102 4.83 12.73 15.33
CA PRO A 102 3.71 12.29 16.18
C PRO A 102 2.54 13.27 16.20
N GLU A 103 2.79 14.57 15.99
CA GLU A 103 1.80 15.66 15.95
C GLU A 103 1.15 15.85 14.58
N GLY A 104 1.52 15.02 13.57
CA GLY A 104 0.96 15.07 12.23
C GLY A 104 1.54 16.14 11.30
N GLU A 105 2.72 16.62 11.57
CA GLU A 105 3.46 17.47 10.66
C GLU A 105 4.22 16.63 9.63
N VAL A 106 4.21 17.02 8.37
CA VAL A 106 4.94 16.34 7.30
C VAL A 106 6.43 16.63 7.42
N VAL A 107 7.22 15.62 7.71
CA VAL A 107 8.69 15.74 7.78
C VAL A 107 9.26 15.84 6.37
N ASN A 108 8.93 14.88 5.52
CA ASN A 108 9.38 14.83 4.13
C ASN A 108 8.46 13.90 3.31
N VAL A 109 8.57 13.97 1.99
CA VAL A 109 7.90 13.05 1.06
C VAL A 109 8.93 12.54 0.06
N ASN A 110 9.07 11.24 -0.05
CA ASN A 110 9.94 10.58 -1.04
C ASN A 110 9.08 9.85 -2.07
N VAL A 111 9.45 9.95 -3.35
CA VAL A 111 8.78 9.27 -4.48
C VAL A 111 9.47 7.94 -4.73
N LEU A 112 8.83 6.84 -4.34
CA LEU A 112 9.39 5.49 -4.49
C LEU A 112 9.25 4.94 -5.91
N GLU A 113 8.13 5.26 -6.57
CA GLU A 113 7.82 4.75 -7.92
C GLU A 113 6.92 5.73 -8.66
N GLN A 114 7.26 6.01 -9.90
CA GLN A 114 6.43 6.80 -10.81
C GLN A 114 6.75 6.43 -12.26
N THR A 115 5.77 6.54 -13.13
CA THR A 115 5.87 6.28 -14.57
C THR A 115 5.42 7.50 -15.38
N GLU A 116 5.63 8.69 -14.81
CA GLU A 116 5.19 9.95 -15.38
C GLU A 116 6.06 10.40 -16.55
N THR A 117 5.56 11.38 -17.31
CA THR A 117 6.27 11.93 -18.48
C THR A 117 7.58 12.60 -18.04
N PRO A 118 8.74 12.20 -18.64
CA PRO A 118 10.04 12.80 -18.35
C PRO A 118 10.04 14.33 -18.52
N GLY A 119 10.63 15.03 -17.56
CA GLY A 119 10.75 16.50 -17.56
C GLY A 119 9.47 17.25 -17.20
N LEU A 120 8.34 16.54 -17.01
CA LEU A 120 7.05 17.11 -16.59
C LEU A 120 6.62 16.51 -15.24
N GLY A 121 5.89 15.40 -15.25
CA GLY A 121 5.42 14.73 -14.03
C GLY A 121 6.53 14.13 -13.19
N THR A 122 7.62 13.67 -13.81
CA THR A 122 8.80 13.16 -13.09
C THR A 122 9.43 14.16 -12.13
N LYS A 123 9.20 15.47 -12.36
CA LYS A 123 9.67 16.54 -11.46
C LYS A 123 9.09 16.45 -10.03
N MET A 124 8.07 15.64 -9.80
CA MET A 124 7.59 15.36 -8.45
C MET A 124 8.65 14.68 -7.57
N ALA A 125 9.62 14.00 -8.17
CA ALA A 125 10.73 13.35 -7.48
C ALA A 125 11.94 14.25 -7.27
N ASP A 126 11.97 15.46 -7.84
CA ASP A 126 13.09 16.38 -7.70
C ASP A 126 13.11 16.96 -6.28
N GLU A 127 14.31 17.14 -5.71
CA GLU A 127 14.47 17.81 -4.43
C GLU A 127 13.93 19.25 -4.50
N GLY A 128 13.15 19.65 -3.50
CA GLY A 128 12.62 21.02 -3.40
C GLY A 128 11.55 21.36 -4.45
N ASN A 129 10.93 20.35 -5.08
CA ASN A 129 9.81 20.60 -6.00
C ASN A 129 8.65 21.32 -5.29
N VAL A 130 7.82 22.04 -6.04
CA VAL A 130 6.73 22.87 -5.51
C VAL A 130 5.66 22.09 -4.75
N LEU A 131 5.44 20.82 -5.10
CA LEU A 131 4.51 19.94 -4.39
C LEU A 131 5.02 19.66 -2.99
N LEU A 132 6.29 19.25 -2.86
CA LEU A 132 6.93 19.00 -1.59
C LEU A 132 6.99 20.29 -0.75
N ALA A 133 7.42 21.42 -1.34
CA ALA A 133 7.50 22.70 -0.66
C ALA A 133 6.14 23.18 -0.09
N SER A 134 5.04 22.77 -0.73
CA SER A 134 3.69 23.10 -0.27
C SER A 134 3.26 22.35 0.98
N VAL A 135 3.84 21.18 1.28
CA VAL A 135 3.40 20.30 2.38
C VAL A 135 4.45 20.06 3.45
N LYS A 136 5.73 20.10 3.12
CA LYS A 136 6.85 19.87 4.04
C LYS A 136 6.85 20.90 5.19
N GLY A 137 7.08 20.43 6.42
CA GLY A 137 7.11 21.26 7.63
C GLY A 137 5.74 21.81 8.02
N ARG A 138 4.64 21.20 7.58
CA ARG A 138 3.29 21.69 7.84
C ARG A 138 2.34 20.57 8.28
N LYS A 139 1.41 20.93 9.16
CA LYS A 139 0.29 20.06 9.53
C LYS A 139 -0.73 20.05 8.39
N LEU A 140 -1.03 18.87 7.87
CA LEU A 140 -1.97 18.75 6.75
C LEU A 140 -3.41 19.19 7.12
N GLU A 141 -3.74 19.18 8.41
CA GLU A 141 -5.03 19.70 8.90
C GLU A 141 -5.17 21.21 8.72
N SER A 142 -4.07 21.97 8.74
CA SER A 142 -4.08 23.42 8.55
C SER A 142 -4.24 23.85 7.08
N LYS A 143 -4.13 22.90 6.15
CA LYS A 143 -4.23 23.15 4.73
C LYS A 143 -5.68 23.30 4.28
N LYS A 144 -5.91 24.21 3.31
CA LYS A 144 -7.21 24.34 2.69
C LYS A 144 -7.63 23.04 2.02
N ARG A 145 -8.80 22.56 2.40
CA ARG A 145 -9.36 21.31 1.90
C ARG A 145 -10.54 21.57 0.96
N VAL A 146 -10.62 20.79 -0.08
CA VAL A 146 -11.77 20.73 -0.97
C VAL A 146 -12.41 19.35 -0.76
N ASP A 147 -13.68 19.33 -0.40
CA ASP A 147 -14.42 18.10 -0.03
C ASP A 147 -13.69 17.24 1.04
N GLY A 148 -13.08 17.92 2.02
CA GLY A 148 -12.36 17.27 3.12
C GLY A 148 -10.98 16.70 2.76
N LYS A 149 -10.49 16.91 1.53
CA LYS A 149 -9.20 16.43 1.03
C LYS A 149 -8.29 17.58 0.65
N LEU A 150 -6.98 17.34 0.72
CA LEU A 150 -6.00 18.24 0.10
C LEU A 150 -6.25 18.28 -1.40
N ALA A 151 -6.09 19.45 -1.98
CA ALA A 151 -6.23 19.66 -3.41
C ALA A 151 -5.17 20.65 -3.92
N VAL A 152 -4.87 20.57 -5.21
CA VAL A 152 -4.00 21.54 -5.85
C VAL A 152 -4.71 22.89 -6.02
N THR A 153 -3.94 23.96 -6.17
CA THR A 153 -4.46 25.34 -6.33
C THR A 153 -5.46 25.46 -7.47
N LYS A 154 -5.25 24.71 -8.57
CA LYS A 154 -6.20 24.67 -9.72
C LYS A 154 -7.57 24.08 -9.38
N ASP A 155 -7.65 23.28 -8.33
CA ASP A 155 -8.89 22.66 -7.86
C ASP A 155 -9.42 23.36 -6.59
N GLY A 156 -8.91 24.56 -6.30
CA GLY A 156 -9.36 25.38 -5.17
C GLY A 156 -8.65 25.08 -3.85
N GLY A 157 -7.67 24.18 -3.82
CA GLY A 157 -6.81 23.93 -2.65
C GLY A 157 -5.68 24.95 -2.53
N ASP A 158 -4.62 24.57 -1.80
CA ASP A 158 -3.43 25.41 -1.55
C ASP A 158 -2.10 24.65 -1.77
N VAL A 159 -2.14 23.54 -2.48
CA VAL A 159 -0.93 22.83 -2.90
C VAL A 159 -0.57 23.27 -4.32
N ASP A 160 0.65 23.80 -4.49
CA ASP A 160 1.10 24.25 -5.80
C ASP A 160 1.31 23.06 -6.74
N ALA A 161 0.87 23.22 -7.98
CA ALA A 161 0.99 22.16 -9.00
C ALA A 161 2.24 22.35 -9.86
N LEU A 162 2.80 21.25 -10.32
CA LEU A 162 3.85 21.24 -11.33
C LEU A 162 3.34 21.87 -12.63
N THR A 163 4.16 22.72 -13.25
CA THR A 163 3.84 23.34 -14.52
C THR A 163 3.66 22.26 -15.59
N ALA A 164 2.55 22.33 -16.34
CA ALA A 164 2.17 21.40 -17.40
C ALA A 164 1.98 19.92 -16.94
N ALA A 165 1.93 19.64 -15.63
CA ALA A 165 1.76 18.29 -15.07
C ALA A 165 0.67 18.25 -13.99
N THR A 166 -0.49 18.82 -14.25
CA THR A 166 -1.58 18.94 -13.26
C THR A 166 -2.15 17.57 -12.87
N ILE A 167 -2.23 16.60 -13.79
CA ILE A 167 -2.71 15.25 -13.49
C ILE A 167 -1.74 14.56 -12.53
N SER A 168 -0.44 14.62 -12.82
CA SER A 168 0.62 14.10 -11.95
C SER A 168 0.59 14.75 -10.57
N SER A 169 0.36 16.08 -10.51
CA SER A 169 0.24 16.82 -9.24
C SER A 169 -0.98 16.37 -8.42
N ARG A 170 -2.12 16.13 -9.07
CA ARG A 170 -3.32 15.57 -8.42
C ARG A 170 -3.07 14.16 -7.88
N ALA A 171 -2.36 13.32 -8.63
CA ALA A 171 -1.97 11.98 -8.20
C ALA A 171 -1.07 12.03 -6.96
N TYR A 172 -0.06 12.91 -6.95
CA TYR A 172 0.80 13.13 -5.78
C TYR A 172 -0.03 13.53 -4.54
N VAL A 173 -0.95 14.47 -4.69
CA VAL A 173 -1.83 14.93 -3.60
C VAL A 173 -2.81 13.83 -3.16
N ASP A 174 -3.35 13.02 -4.08
CA ASP A 174 -4.20 11.87 -3.74
C ASP A 174 -3.43 10.82 -2.92
N ALA A 175 -2.19 10.51 -3.29
CA ALA A 175 -1.35 9.60 -2.52
C ALA A 175 -1.05 10.15 -1.11
N ILE A 176 -0.79 11.46 -0.95
CA ILE A 176 -0.64 12.10 0.37
C ILE A 176 -1.94 12.02 1.18
N ASN A 177 -3.10 12.26 0.57
CA ASN A 177 -4.39 12.14 1.27
C ASN A 177 -4.61 10.71 1.81
N ARG A 178 -4.24 9.69 1.04
CA ARG A 178 -4.29 8.27 1.47
C ARG A 178 -3.34 8.02 2.63
N ALA A 179 -2.09 8.50 2.52
CA ALA A 179 -1.10 8.39 3.58
C ALA A 179 -1.59 9.05 4.88
N TRP A 180 -2.18 10.25 4.78
CA TRP A 180 -2.72 10.98 5.91
C TRP A 180 -3.87 10.24 6.61
N MET A 181 -4.77 9.63 5.85
CA MET A 181 -5.86 8.82 6.43
C MET A 181 -5.30 7.61 7.19
N ALA A 182 -4.32 6.92 6.62
CA ALA A 182 -3.67 5.79 7.26
C ALA A 182 -2.90 6.20 8.53
N TYR A 183 -2.10 7.27 8.47
CA TYR A 183 -1.43 7.85 9.63
C TYR A 183 -2.43 8.11 10.77
N ARG A 184 -3.53 8.81 10.50
CA ARG A 184 -4.54 9.12 11.52
C ARG A 184 -5.16 7.87 12.14
N SER A 185 -5.38 6.82 11.35
CA SER A 185 -5.95 5.57 11.84
C SER A 185 -5.01 4.84 12.83
N VAL A 186 -3.69 4.93 12.60
CA VAL A 186 -2.68 4.30 13.47
C VAL A 186 -2.37 5.20 14.67
N ALA A 187 -2.09 6.48 14.45
CA ALA A 187 -1.77 7.42 15.52
C ALA A 187 -2.90 7.55 16.57
N SER A 188 -4.18 7.43 16.14
CA SER A 188 -5.30 7.43 17.09
C SER A 188 -5.42 6.15 17.92
N ARG A 189 -4.82 5.04 17.49
CA ARG A 189 -4.79 3.77 18.24
C ARG A 189 -3.61 3.72 19.22
N GLU A 190 -2.51 4.39 18.89
CA GLU A 190 -1.29 4.45 19.73
C GLU A 190 -1.31 5.62 20.71
N ALA A 191 -2.23 6.58 20.57
CA ALA A 191 -2.46 7.58 21.59
C ALA A 191 -2.79 6.87 22.91
N PRO A 192 -2.10 7.18 24.05
CA PRO A 192 -2.31 6.51 25.30
C PRO A 192 -3.78 6.67 25.73
N SER A 193 -4.56 5.64 25.50
CA SER A 193 -5.82 5.47 26.20
C SER A 193 -5.45 5.03 27.59
N ASP A 194 -5.71 5.86 28.60
CA ASP A 194 -5.74 5.46 30.00
C ASP A 194 -6.85 4.42 30.23
N VAL A 195 -6.70 3.23 29.67
CA VAL A 195 -7.47 2.04 30.10
C VAL A 195 -6.60 0.80 29.88
N ALA A 196 -6.36 0.14 31.00
CA ALA A 196 -5.55 -1.02 31.22
C ALA A 196 -5.88 -2.24 30.33
N SER A 197 -4.82 -3.00 30.08
CA SER A 197 -4.76 -4.47 30.05
C SER A 197 -5.26 -5.23 28.84
N GLY A 198 -4.31 -5.92 28.19
CA GLY A 198 -4.57 -7.03 27.28
C GLY A 198 -3.57 -7.17 26.15
N ALA A 199 -2.28 -7.12 26.47
CA ALA A 199 -1.25 -7.43 25.49
C ALA A 199 -1.18 -8.93 25.23
N SER A 200 -1.40 -9.35 24.00
CA SER A 200 -0.87 -10.61 23.49
C SER A 200 0.22 -10.27 22.48
N GLN A 201 1.44 -10.35 22.96
CA GLN A 201 2.65 -10.27 22.13
C GLN A 201 2.86 -11.62 21.45
N THR A 202 2.89 -11.63 20.12
CA THR A 202 3.56 -12.68 19.38
C THR A 202 4.83 -12.12 18.78
N ALA A 203 5.88 -12.14 19.58
CA ALA A 203 7.24 -11.98 19.08
C ALA A 203 7.65 -13.29 18.39
N SER A 204 7.92 -13.25 17.10
CA SER A 204 8.61 -14.32 16.39
C SER A 204 10.10 -14.02 16.41
N ALA A 205 10.79 -14.60 17.38
CA ALA A 205 12.23 -14.79 17.32
C ALA A 205 12.48 -16.23 16.89
N GLY A 206 13.14 -16.42 15.74
CA GLY A 206 13.63 -17.73 15.35
C GLY A 206 14.79 -18.16 16.25
N ASP A 207 14.77 -19.39 16.67
CA ASP A 207 16.00 -20.17 16.88
C ASP A 207 15.75 -21.66 16.67
N ALA A 208 16.80 -22.31 16.24
CA ALA A 208 16.86 -23.62 15.63
C ALA A 208 17.02 -24.76 16.66
N ALA A 209 16.63 -25.95 16.16
CA ALA A 209 17.14 -27.29 16.48
C ALA A 209 16.69 -28.00 17.78
N ALA A 210 16.02 -29.11 17.63
CA ALA A 210 16.47 -30.47 17.79
C ALA A 210 15.32 -31.46 18.12
N VAL A 211 15.18 -32.42 17.25
CA VAL A 211 14.97 -33.90 17.43
C VAL A 211 14.20 -34.41 18.64
N GLY A 212 13.18 -35.24 18.38
CA GLY A 212 12.69 -36.21 19.36
C GLY A 212 11.34 -36.86 19.02
N GLU A 213 11.42 -38.07 18.54
CA GLU A 213 10.49 -39.14 18.23
C GLU A 213 9.19 -39.32 19.07
N ALA A 214 8.23 -39.82 18.35
CA ALA A 214 7.41 -41.03 18.59
C ALA A 214 6.06 -40.94 19.34
N SER A 215 5.12 -41.51 18.65
CA SER A 215 3.99 -42.42 18.94
C SER A 215 2.60 -41.81 18.99
N ALA A 216 1.80 -42.05 17.97
CA ALA A 216 0.86 -43.16 17.79
C ALA A 216 -0.47 -43.06 18.56
N GLN A 217 -1.56 -43.27 17.77
CA GLN A 217 -2.88 -43.82 18.12
C GLN A 217 -3.96 -42.80 18.57
N ALA A 218 -5.03 -42.66 17.88
CA ALA A 218 -6.16 -43.46 17.52
C ALA A 218 -7.37 -42.55 17.32
N ALA A 219 -8.09 -42.72 16.24
CA ALA A 219 -9.48 -42.29 16.09
C ALA A 219 -10.40 -43.28 16.87
N PRO A 220 -11.65 -42.93 17.18
CA PRO A 220 -12.72 -43.28 16.24
C PRO A 220 -13.93 -42.31 16.17
N GLU A 221 -14.50 -42.33 14.98
CA GLU A 221 -15.90 -42.39 14.53
C GLU A 221 -17.04 -42.05 15.50
N GLY A 222 -18.06 -41.37 14.92
CA GLY A 222 -19.42 -41.65 15.29
C GLY A 222 -20.45 -40.53 15.08
N LYS A 223 -21.24 -40.66 13.98
CA LYS A 223 -22.69 -40.47 13.82
C LYS A 223 -23.30 -39.06 13.79
N GLU A 224 -23.80 -38.65 12.63
CA GLU A 224 -25.21 -38.64 12.12
C GLU A 224 -26.33 -38.25 13.11
N GLU A 225 -27.07 -37.24 12.72
CA GLU A 225 -28.55 -37.14 12.48
C GLU A 225 -28.92 -35.66 12.36
N SER A 226 -29.45 -35.18 11.22
CA SER A 226 -30.82 -35.27 10.75
C SER A 226 -31.80 -34.21 11.35
N GLY A 227 -32.44 -33.49 10.47
CA GLY A 227 -33.76 -32.86 10.67
C GLY A 227 -33.75 -31.32 10.68
N THR A 228 -34.45 -30.61 9.97
CA THR A 228 -35.73 -30.61 9.29
C THR A 228 -35.97 -29.16 8.81
N VAL A 229 -36.27 -28.97 7.57
CA VAL A 229 -37.27 -28.16 6.87
C VAL A 229 -38.05 -27.10 7.71
N GLY A 230 -38.05 -25.90 7.20
CA GLY A 230 -38.97 -24.84 7.58
C GLY A 230 -39.08 -23.75 6.52
N THR A 231 -39.85 -24.04 5.49
CA THR A 231 -40.41 -23.07 4.54
C THR A 231 -41.30 -22.06 5.27
N ASN A 232 -41.16 -20.80 4.93
CA ASN A 232 -42.35 -19.92 4.97
C ASN A 232 -42.25 -18.86 3.86
N GLU A 233 -43.25 -18.95 3.00
CA GLU A 233 -43.64 -18.04 1.93
C GLU A 233 -44.42 -16.85 2.46
N SER A 234 -44.51 -15.87 1.54
CA SER A 234 -45.53 -14.81 1.45
C SER A 234 -45.26 -13.54 2.30
N GLN A 235 -45.33 -12.36 1.77
CA GLN A 235 -46.35 -11.74 0.90
C GLN A 235 -45.85 -10.47 0.23
N ILE A 236 -46.32 -10.34 -0.97
CA ILE A 236 -46.37 -9.16 -1.82
C ILE A 236 -47.32 -8.12 -1.19
N GLN A 237 -46.94 -6.85 -1.24
CA GLN A 237 -47.97 -5.81 -1.31
C GLN A 237 -47.48 -4.62 -2.14
N GLU A 238 -48.14 -4.47 -3.25
CA GLU A 238 -48.21 -3.30 -4.14
C GLU A 238 -48.97 -2.14 -3.45
N GLY A 239 -48.71 -0.98 -3.95
CA GLY A 239 -49.53 0.23 -3.81
C GLY A 239 -48.62 1.44 -3.74
N GLY A 240 -48.56 2.38 -4.62
CA GLY A 240 -49.57 2.96 -5.51
C GLY A 240 -49.47 4.47 -5.36
N HIS A 241 -49.10 5.11 -6.41
CA HIS A 241 -49.50 6.42 -6.97
C HIS A 241 -49.55 7.70 -6.11
N ASN A 242 -49.14 8.76 -6.82
CA ASN A 242 -49.51 10.21 -6.77
C ASN A 242 -48.63 11.09 -5.86
N GLU A 243 -48.08 12.19 -6.29
CA GLU A 243 -48.28 13.28 -7.27
C GLU A 243 -46.89 13.88 -7.62
#